data_6e33b1e8b660ffce5482f46540be9cf2
#
_entry.id   6e33b1e8b660ffce5482f46540be9cf2
#
_cell.length_a   1.000
_cell.length_b   1.000
_cell.length_c   1.000
_cell.angle_alpha   90.00
_cell.angle_beta   90.00
_cell.angle_gamma   90.00
#
_symmetry.space_group_name_H-M   'P 1'
#
loop_
_entity.id
_entity.type
_entity.pdbx_description
1 polymer ?
#
loop_
_entity_poly.entity_id
_entity_poly.type
_entity_poly.pdbx_seq_one_letter_code
_entity_poly.pdbx_strand_id
1 'polypeptide(L)'
;MQQNAYAIARGGGRHAGLLRIYERKSTAEIQRALRSYERQVELHRQKIHSPEQFVQDWGTLRSHVQSGLLRHWQEDVVRNQELAEIMRGLLRARGVEL
;
A
#
# COMPACT_ATOMS: atom_id res chain seq x y z
N MET A 1 22.58 -0.04 -3.98
CA MET A 1 21.61 -0.04 -2.87
C MET A 1 20.28 0.50 -3.38
N GLN A 2 19.23 -0.27 -3.23
CA GLN A 2 17.90 0.19 -3.66
C GLN A 2 17.38 1.23 -2.69
N GLN A 3 16.84 2.33 -3.24
CA GLN A 3 16.13 3.30 -2.43
C GLN A 3 14.74 2.78 -2.11
N ASN A 4 14.29 2.96 -0.87
CA ASN A 4 12.93 2.62 -0.48
C ASN A 4 11.94 3.72 -0.91
N ALA A 5 10.65 3.44 -0.77
CA ALA A 5 9.59 4.36 -1.19
C ALA A 5 9.68 5.72 -0.48
N TYR A 6 10.06 5.73 0.80
CA TYR A 6 10.23 6.97 1.57
C TYR A 6 11.37 7.83 1.01
N ALA A 7 12.53 7.23 0.73
CA ALA A 7 13.67 7.95 0.17
C ALA A 7 13.35 8.51 -1.23
N ILE A 8 12.65 7.73 -2.06
CA ILE A 8 12.22 8.15 -3.39
C ILE A 8 11.28 9.35 -3.30
N ALA A 9 10.29 9.29 -2.41
CA ALA A 9 9.33 10.37 -2.20
C ALA A 9 10.01 11.64 -1.68
N ARG A 10 10.96 11.50 -0.75
CA ARG A 10 11.75 12.64 -0.24
C ARG A 10 12.56 13.32 -1.34
N GLY A 11 13.04 12.55 -2.28
CA GLY A 11 13.78 13.08 -3.43
C GLY A 11 12.92 13.70 -4.52
N GLY A 12 11.60 13.77 -4.31
CA GLY A 12 10.68 14.35 -5.27
C GLY A 12 10.11 13.37 -6.29
N GLY A 13 10.35 12.06 -6.10
CA GLY A 13 9.85 11.01 -6.97
C GLY A 13 8.45 10.56 -6.62
N ARG A 14 8.17 9.28 -6.86
CA ARG A 14 6.85 8.67 -6.66
C ARG A 14 6.33 8.93 -5.25
N HIS A 15 5.09 9.39 -5.14
CA HIS A 15 4.37 9.72 -3.90
C HIS A 15 4.89 10.97 -3.16
N ALA A 16 5.71 11.81 -3.80
CA ALA A 16 6.24 13.02 -3.16
C ALA A 16 5.14 13.95 -2.65
N GLY A 17 4.06 14.10 -3.42
CA GLY A 17 2.92 14.95 -3.02
C GLY A 17 2.22 14.42 -1.75
N LEU A 18 2.00 13.12 -1.68
CA LEU A 18 1.40 12.47 -0.52
C LEU A 18 2.31 12.63 0.71
N LEU A 19 3.61 12.44 0.54
CA LEU A 19 4.58 12.64 1.62
C LEU A 19 4.46 14.04 2.20
N ARG A 20 4.40 15.08 1.36
CA ARG A 20 4.27 16.47 1.81
C ARG A 20 3.00 16.70 2.63
N ILE A 21 1.90 16.06 2.24
CA ILE A 21 0.64 16.15 2.98
C ILE A 21 0.81 15.53 4.37
N TYR A 22 1.38 14.33 4.46
CA TYR A 22 1.52 13.63 5.73
C TYR A 22 2.60 14.21 6.65
N GLU A 23 3.59 14.91 6.11
CA GLU A 23 4.56 15.65 6.92
C GLU A 23 3.89 16.67 7.85
N ARG A 24 2.70 17.16 7.49
CA ARG A 24 1.92 18.13 8.25
C ARG A 24 0.90 17.49 9.18
N LYS A 25 0.78 16.16 9.15
CA LYS A 25 -0.17 15.42 9.98
C LYS A 25 0.46 15.07 11.33
N SER A 26 -0.39 14.82 12.32
CA SER A 26 0.07 14.38 13.63
C SER A 26 0.66 12.97 13.54
N THR A 27 1.51 12.65 14.50
CA THR A 27 2.05 11.30 14.65
C THR A 27 0.95 10.25 14.73
N ALA A 28 -0.12 10.53 15.48
CA ALA A 28 -1.27 9.62 15.61
C ALA A 28 -1.96 9.40 14.27
N GLU A 29 -2.12 10.44 13.46
CA GLU A 29 -2.72 10.31 12.13
C GLU A 29 -1.85 9.47 11.20
N ILE A 30 -0.53 9.66 11.24
CA ILE A 30 0.41 8.86 10.45
C ILE A 30 0.37 7.39 10.89
N GLN A 31 0.31 7.13 12.20
CA GLN A 31 0.20 5.77 12.73
C GLN A 31 -1.10 5.08 12.27
N ARG A 32 -2.22 5.82 12.27
CA ARG A 32 -3.49 5.28 11.75
C ARG A 32 -3.41 4.99 10.25
N ALA A 33 -2.78 5.87 9.49
CA ALA A 33 -2.57 5.67 8.06
C ALA A 33 -1.73 4.42 7.80
N LEU A 34 -0.64 4.24 8.57
CA LEU A 34 0.20 3.05 8.47
C LEU A 34 -0.62 1.77 8.66
N ARG A 35 -1.39 1.71 9.74
CA ARG A 35 -2.23 0.54 10.00
C ARG A 35 -3.24 0.27 8.89
N SER A 36 -3.82 1.35 8.34
CA SER A 36 -4.77 1.24 7.23
C SER A 36 -4.11 0.67 5.97
N TYR A 37 -2.94 1.17 5.60
CA TYR A 37 -2.20 0.66 4.44
C TYR A 37 -1.78 -0.80 4.64
N GLU A 38 -1.33 -1.16 5.83
CA GLU A 38 -0.97 -2.55 6.15
C GLU A 38 -2.18 -3.49 6.03
N ARG A 39 -3.35 -3.06 6.50
CA ARG A 39 -4.59 -3.83 6.33
C ARG A 39 -4.97 -4.00 4.87
N GLN A 40 -4.78 -2.97 4.05
CA GLN A 40 -5.07 -3.05 2.62
C GLN A 40 -4.13 -4.01 1.91
N VAL A 41 -2.85 -4.05 2.29
CA VAL A 41 -1.89 -5.03 1.77
C VAL A 41 -2.39 -6.44 2.05
N GLU A 42 -2.75 -6.72 3.31
CA GLU A 42 -3.21 -8.04 3.71
C GLU A 42 -4.51 -8.43 3.01
N LEU A 43 -5.48 -7.52 2.93
CA LEU A 43 -6.74 -7.76 2.27
C LEU A 43 -6.54 -8.14 0.79
N HIS A 44 -5.71 -7.37 0.08
CA HIS A 44 -5.48 -7.64 -1.33
C HIS A 44 -4.68 -8.92 -1.55
N ARG A 45 -3.77 -9.27 -0.64
CA ARG A 45 -3.09 -10.57 -0.68
C ARG A 45 -4.08 -11.73 -0.51
N GLN A 46 -5.05 -11.59 0.39
CA GLN A 46 -6.10 -12.58 0.56
C GLN A 46 -6.94 -12.73 -0.69
N LYS A 47 -7.29 -11.63 -1.35
CA LYS A 47 -8.03 -11.65 -2.62
C LYS A 47 -7.27 -12.40 -3.71
N ILE A 48 -5.97 -12.20 -3.80
CA ILE A 48 -5.11 -12.88 -4.77
C ILE A 48 -5.04 -14.37 -4.46
N HIS A 49 -4.90 -14.71 -3.18
CA HIS A 49 -4.77 -16.12 -2.74
C HIS A 49 -6.06 -16.90 -2.90
N SER A 50 -7.20 -16.28 -2.58
CA SER A 50 -8.51 -16.95 -2.59
C SER A 50 -9.58 -16.05 -3.22
N PRO A 51 -9.46 -15.73 -4.52
CA PRO A 51 -10.37 -14.79 -5.17
C PRO A 51 -11.84 -15.21 -5.11
N GLU A 52 -12.10 -16.53 -5.07
CA GLU A 52 -13.45 -17.08 -5.00
C GLU A 52 -14.20 -16.69 -3.71
N GLN A 53 -13.47 -16.29 -2.66
CA GLN A 53 -14.09 -15.82 -1.41
C GLN A 53 -14.54 -14.36 -1.50
N PHE A 54 -14.05 -13.60 -2.48
CA PHE A 54 -14.30 -12.16 -2.60
C PHE A 54 -15.10 -11.79 -3.83
N VAL A 55 -15.08 -12.63 -4.86
CA VAL A 55 -15.79 -12.38 -6.12
C VAL A 55 -16.78 -13.51 -6.36
N GLN A 56 -18.07 -13.18 -6.38
CA GLN A 56 -19.11 -14.14 -6.67
C GLN A 56 -18.91 -14.74 -8.06
N ASP A 57 -19.08 -16.05 -8.18
CA ASP A 57 -18.96 -16.78 -9.43
C ASP A 57 -17.60 -16.62 -10.11
N TRP A 58 -16.53 -16.53 -9.31
CA TRP A 58 -15.15 -16.37 -9.80
C TRP A 58 -14.82 -17.38 -10.91
N GLY A 59 -15.18 -18.66 -10.70
CA GLY A 59 -14.86 -19.73 -11.62
C GLY A 59 -15.57 -19.63 -12.98
N THR A 60 -16.63 -18.83 -13.07
CA THR A 60 -17.37 -18.63 -14.33
C THR A 60 -16.91 -17.41 -15.10
N LEU A 61 -16.05 -16.58 -14.52
CA LEU A 61 -15.51 -15.41 -15.20
C LEU A 61 -14.54 -15.85 -16.31
N ARG A 62 -14.55 -15.08 -17.38
CA ARG A 62 -13.59 -15.31 -18.48
C ARG A 62 -12.16 -15.09 -17.99
N SER A 63 -11.22 -15.83 -18.58
CA SER A 63 -9.80 -15.79 -18.19
C SER A 63 -9.23 -14.39 -18.16
N HIS A 64 -9.54 -13.55 -19.14
CA HIS A 64 -9.02 -12.19 -19.20
C HIS A 64 -9.58 -11.30 -18.08
N VAL A 65 -10.82 -11.55 -17.63
CA VAL A 65 -11.42 -10.83 -16.50
C VAL A 65 -10.71 -11.25 -15.21
N GLN A 66 -10.53 -12.55 -14.99
CA GLN A 66 -9.80 -13.07 -13.84
C GLN A 66 -8.38 -12.51 -13.78
N SER A 67 -7.66 -12.56 -14.89
CA SER A 67 -6.29 -12.05 -14.99
C SER A 67 -6.22 -10.55 -14.72
N GLY A 68 -7.20 -9.80 -15.24
CA GLY A 68 -7.29 -8.36 -15.00
C GLY A 68 -7.50 -8.01 -13.53
N LEU A 69 -8.38 -8.74 -12.84
CA LEU A 69 -8.62 -8.54 -11.41
C LEU A 69 -7.38 -8.90 -10.60
N LEU A 70 -6.74 -10.03 -10.87
CA LEU A 70 -5.51 -10.43 -10.17
C LEU A 70 -4.41 -9.39 -10.33
N ARG A 71 -4.22 -8.89 -11.56
CA ARG A 71 -3.21 -7.86 -11.83
C ARG A 71 -3.53 -6.58 -11.07
N HIS A 72 -4.79 -6.14 -11.05
CA HIS A 72 -5.23 -4.96 -10.32
C HIS A 72 -4.93 -5.09 -8.83
N TRP A 73 -5.26 -6.25 -8.23
CA TRP A 73 -4.99 -6.49 -6.83
C TRP A 73 -3.49 -6.53 -6.52
N GLN A 74 -2.67 -7.06 -7.42
CA GLN A 74 -1.21 -7.04 -7.29
C GLN A 74 -0.67 -5.61 -7.31
N GLU A 75 -1.20 -4.76 -8.19
CA GLU A 75 -0.85 -3.34 -8.24
C GLU A 75 -1.25 -2.64 -6.95
N ASP A 76 -2.41 -2.97 -6.39
CA ASP A 76 -2.87 -2.42 -5.11
C ASP A 76 -1.96 -2.85 -3.96
N VAL A 77 -1.50 -4.09 -3.94
CA VAL A 77 -0.53 -4.56 -2.94
C VAL A 77 0.74 -3.71 -2.99
N VAL A 78 1.30 -3.55 -4.17
CA VAL A 78 2.54 -2.76 -4.35
C VAL A 78 2.34 -1.33 -3.90
N ARG A 79 1.26 -0.69 -4.34
CA ARG A 79 0.98 0.70 -3.97
C ARG A 79 0.83 0.87 -2.46
N ASN A 80 0.06 0.00 -1.81
CA ASN A 80 -0.16 0.10 -0.37
C ASN A 80 1.11 -0.23 0.43
N GLN A 81 1.97 -1.13 -0.07
CA GLN A 81 3.28 -1.39 0.53
C GLN A 81 4.15 -0.13 0.48
N GLU A 82 4.16 0.56 -0.65
CA GLU A 82 4.92 1.81 -0.80
C GLU A 82 4.40 2.88 0.15
N LEU A 83 3.08 3.04 0.25
CA LEU A 83 2.47 4.04 1.14
C LEU A 83 2.74 3.71 2.61
N ALA A 84 2.67 2.45 2.99
CA ALA A 84 3.03 2.02 4.35
C ALA A 84 4.48 2.33 4.67
N GLU A 85 5.38 2.11 3.71
CA GLU A 85 6.80 2.39 3.90
C GLU A 85 7.09 3.88 4.06
N ILE A 86 6.35 4.74 3.34
CA ILE A 86 6.43 6.19 3.51
C ILE A 86 6.00 6.57 4.93
N MET A 87 4.93 6.00 5.45
CA MET A 87 4.49 6.26 6.82
C MET A 87 5.53 5.82 7.84
N ARG A 88 6.15 4.64 7.65
CA ARG A 88 7.23 4.17 8.53
C ARG A 88 8.44 5.12 8.50
N GLY A 89 8.81 5.61 7.32
CA GLY A 89 9.90 6.56 7.17
C GLY A 89 9.64 7.86 7.92
N LEU A 90 8.41 8.40 7.81
CA LEU A 90 8.00 9.59 8.56
C LEU A 90 8.07 9.36 10.07
N LEU A 91 7.58 8.23 10.54
CA LEU A 91 7.59 7.90 11.97
C LEU A 91 9.01 7.76 12.50
N ARG A 92 9.89 7.08 11.76
CA ARG A 92 11.30 6.97 12.15
C ARG A 92 11.98 8.33 12.19
N ALA A 93 11.69 9.19 11.21
CA ALA A 93 12.24 10.56 11.19
C ALA A 93 11.80 11.38 12.39
N ARG A 94 10.66 11.05 12.99
CA ARG A 94 10.15 11.68 14.22
C ARG A 94 10.64 11.00 15.50
N GLY A 95 11.47 9.96 15.36
CA GLY A 95 11.98 9.22 16.50
C GLY A 95 11.01 8.20 17.08
N VAL A 96 9.96 7.85 16.36
CA VAL A 96 9.00 6.84 16.80
C VAL A 96 9.55 5.45 16.49
N GLU A 97 9.58 4.58 17.50
CA GLU A 97 9.94 3.17 17.31
C GLU A 97 8.78 2.40 16.69
N LEU A 98 9.14 1.47 15.81
CA LEU A 98 8.16 0.64 15.11
C LEU A 98 8.31 -0.83 15.45
#